data_a988b79b2226731c4440d2038e80a89d
#
_entry.id   a988b79b2226731c4440d2038e80a89d
#
_cell.length_a   1.000
_cell.length_b   1.000
_cell.length_c   1.000
_cell.angle_alpha   90.00
_cell.angle_beta   90.00
_cell.angle_gamma   90.00
#
_symmetry.space_group_name_H-M   'P 1'
#
loop_
_entity.id
_entity.type
_entity.pdbx_description
1 polymer ?
#
loop_
_entity_poly.entity_id
_entity_poly.type
_entity_poly.pdbx_seq_one_letter_code
_entity_poly.pdbx_strand_id
1 'polypeptide(L)'
;MTGFEQEPDAAVALFGDRIELARRFAADLAREGETRGLIGPLELPRLWSRHILNSALVAPVLRVGVVGDVGSGAGLHGLVLAIARPDVRFVLIEPMERRVDWLLEEVQALGLDNVDVLRARAEDVRLATPLDQVTARAVSALSKLIPLTVPLLRSGGELVFMKGERVDAEIEAAAKVIRKAGLVDVRVEVLGEGVLPEVTRVFRATLR
;
A
#
# COMPACT_ATOMS: atom_id res chain seq x y z
N MET A 1 4.71 29.23 -1.26
CA MET A 1 5.32 27.95 -0.85
C MET A 1 4.23 27.16 -0.13
N THR A 2 3.69 26.11 -0.73
CA THR A 2 2.75 25.19 -0.07
C THR A 2 3.55 24.44 1.00
N GLY A 3 3.27 24.74 2.27
CA GLY A 3 4.02 24.18 3.41
C GLY A 3 3.85 22.66 3.47
N PHE A 4 4.88 21.97 3.92
CA PHE A 4 4.82 20.57 4.32
C PHE A 4 3.83 20.43 5.50
N GLU A 5 2.95 19.42 5.43
CA GLU A 5 1.95 19.17 6.48
C GLU A 5 2.62 18.84 7.81
N GLN A 6 2.13 19.43 8.90
CA GLN A 6 2.53 19.03 10.23
C GLN A 6 2.05 17.63 10.57
N GLU A 7 2.85 16.89 11.32
CA GLU A 7 2.51 15.55 11.77
C GLU A 7 1.23 15.58 12.64
N PRO A 8 0.16 14.85 12.28
CA PRO A 8 -1.03 14.75 13.11
C PRO A 8 -0.80 13.87 14.35
N ASP A 9 -1.51 14.15 15.45
CA ASP A 9 -1.40 13.40 16.72
C ASP A 9 -1.61 11.89 16.56
N ALA A 10 -2.43 11.46 15.61
CA ALA A 10 -2.68 10.05 15.31
C ALA A 10 -1.44 9.27 14.84
N ALA A 11 -0.39 9.96 14.37
CA ALA A 11 0.81 9.31 13.85
C ALA A 11 1.50 8.44 14.89
N VAL A 12 1.67 8.96 16.11
CA VAL A 12 2.32 8.23 17.21
C VAL A 12 1.56 6.93 17.54
N ALA A 13 0.21 6.99 17.54
CA ALA A 13 -0.60 5.81 17.83
C ALA A 13 -0.51 4.73 16.73
N LEU A 14 -0.36 5.13 15.46
CA LEU A 14 -0.31 4.21 14.32
C LEU A 14 1.08 3.56 14.13
N PHE A 15 2.16 4.25 14.49
CA PHE A 15 3.52 3.76 14.29
C PHE A 15 4.22 3.30 15.58
N GLY A 16 3.71 3.69 16.76
CA GLY A 16 4.32 3.34 18.05
C GLY A 16 5.81 3.70 18.10
N ASP A 17 6.65 2.76 18.52
CA ASP A 17 8.10 2.93 18.64
C ASP A 17 8.81 3.18 17.29
N ARG A 18 8.10 2.99 16.18
CA ARG A 18 8.66 3.21 14.83
C ARG A 18 8.30 4.55 14.21
N ILE A 19 7.72 5.47 14.99
CA ILE A 19 7.32 6.79 14.53
C ILE A 19 8.48 7.58 13.91
N GLU A 20 9.70 7.45 14.43
CA GLU A 20 10.88 8.14 13.87
C GLU A 20 11.22 7.69 12.44
N LEU A 21 10.96 6.43 12.08
CA LEU A 21 11.12 5.97 10.70
C LEU A 21 10.07 6.59 9.78
N ALA A 22 8.82 6.71 10.24
CA ALA A 22 7.77 7.38 9.48
C ALA A 22 8.07 8.87 9.29
N ARG A 23 8.62 9.54 10.30
CA ARG A 23 9.08 10.95 10.23
C ARG A 23 10.20 11.13 9.19
N ARG A 24 11.20 10.25 9.21
CA ARG A 24 12.29 10.27 8.23
C ARG A 24 11.76 10.06 6.81
N PHE A 25 10.94 9.04 6.59
CA PHE A 25 10.32 8.80 5.29
C PHE A 25 9.49 9.99 4.79
N ALA A 26 8.70 10.62 5.67
CA ALA A 26 7.94 11.82 5.33
C ALA A 26 8.85 13.00 4.95
N ALA A 27 9.96 13.21 5.68
CA ALA A 27 10.92 14.25 5.40
C ALA A 27 11.66 14.02 4.06
N ASP A 28 12.03 12.77 3.75
CA ASP A 28 12.70 12.42 2.51
C ASP A 28 11.76 12.60 1.31
N LEU A 29 10.50 12.19 1.42
CA LEU A 29 9.47 12.49 0.40
C LEU A 29 9.20 13.98 0.24
N ALA A 30 9.19 14.74 1.33
CA ALA A 30 9.00 16.20 1.26
C ALA A 30 10.18 16.90 0.56
N ARG A 31 11.41 16.40 0.75
CA ARG A 31 12.63 16.95 0.17
C ARG A 31 12.79 16.59 -1.31
N GLU A 32 12.50 15.35 -1.70
CA GLU A 32 12.87 14.78 -3.00
C GLU A 32 11.68 14.36 -3.87
N GLY A 33 10.50 14.20 -3.25
CA GLY A 33 9.35 13.57 -3.91
C GLY A 33 8.88 14.28 -5.19
N GLU A 34 8.85 15.61 -5.20
CA GLU A 34 8.46 16.38 -6.38
C GLU A 34 9.55 16.34 -7.47
N THR A 35 10.80 16.54 -7.11
CA THR A 35 11.93 16.56 -8.07
C THR A 35 12.15 15.21 -8.74
N ARG A 36 11.91 14.11 -8.02
CA ARG A 36 11.99 12.75 -8.55
C ARG A 36 10.67 12.30 -9.22
N GLY A 37 9.62 13.13 -9.21
CA GLY A 37 8.30 12.79 -9.78
C GLY A 37 7.63 11.60 -9.08
N LEU A 38 7.80 11.51 -7.76
CA LEU A 38 7.22 10.48 -6.89
C LEU A 38 5.84 10.91 -6.38
N ILE A 39 5.70 12.19 -6.05
CA ILE A 39 4.46 12.83 -5.63
C ILE A 39 4.22 14.12 -6.42
N GLY A 40 2.96 14.52 -6.54
CA GLY A 40 2.62 15.78 -7.17
C GLY A 40 2.87 16.99 -6.27
N PRO A 41 2.98 18.21 -6.86
CA PRO A 41 3.30 19.42 -6.10
C PRO A 41 2.24 19.81 -5.07
N LEU A 42 1.01 19.33 -5.22
CA LEU A 42 -0.11 19.61 -4.30
C LEU A 42 -0.25 18.58 -3.18
N GLU A 43 0.64 17.58 -3.11
CA GLU A 43 0.52 16.50 -2.14
C GLU A 43 1.23 16.80 -0.81
N LEU A 44 2.24 17.70 -0.80
CA LEU A 44 2.96 18.08 0.42
C LEU A 44 2.09 18.61 1.56
N PRO A 45 1.07 19.46 1.31
CA PRO A 45 0.19 19.97 2.36
C PRO A 45 -0.73 18.92 3.00
N ARG A 46 -0.74 17.68 2.48
CA ARG A 46 -1.58 16.57 2.92
C ARG A 46 -0.83 15.23 2.91
N LEU A 47 0.50 15.30 2.98
CA LEU A 47 1.37 14.11 2.89
C LEU A 47 1.14 13.16 4.06
N TRP A 48 1.03 13.69 5.27
CA TRP A 48 0.76 12.90 6.46
C TRP A 48 -0.65 12.32 6.46
N SER A 49 -1.66 13.18 6.43
CA SER A 49 -3.05 12.76 6.61
C SER A 49 -3.55 11.88 5.46
N ARG A 50 -3.37 12.34 4.21
CA ARG A 50 -3.91 11.67 3.03
C ARG A 50 -3.08 10.48 2.56
N HIS A 51 -1.77 10.48 2.80
CA HIS A 51 -0.89 9.44 2.25
C HIS A 51 -0.31 8.53 3.30
N ILE A 52 0.42 9.05 4.28
CA ILE A 52 1.11 8.23 5.27
C ILE A 52 0.11 7.58 6.22
N LEU A 53 -0.69 8.38 6.94
CA LEU A 53 -1.61 7.82 7.93
C LEU A 53 -2.74 7.01 7.29
N ASN A 54 -3.23 7.46 6.15
CA ASN A 54 -4.25 6.73 5.40
C ASN A 54 -3.75 5.32 4.98
N SER A 55 -2.46 5.20 4.62
CA SER A 55 -1.83 3.90 4.37
C SER A 55 -1.62 3.09 5.65
N ALA A 56 -1.17 3.73 6.74
CA ALA A 56 -0.92 3.07 8.02
C ALA A 56 -2.19 2.47 8.65
N LEU A 57 -3.38 3.06 8.39
CA LEU A 57 -4.66 2.50 8.82
C LEU A 57 -4.91 1.07 8.32
N VAL A 58 -4.25 0.66 7.23
CA VAL A 58 -4.39 -0.71 6.70
C VAL A 58 -3.53 -1.72 7.46
N ALA A 59 -2.53 -1.28 8.22
CA ALA A 59 -1.60 -2.16 8.94
C ALA A 59 -2.30 -3.19 9.86
N PRO A 60 -3.34 -2.86 10.65
CA PRO A 60 -4.03 -3.81 11.52
C PRO A 60 -4.78 -4.93 10.79
N VAL A 61 -5.16 -4.72 9.52
CA VAL A 61 -5.90 -5.74 8.75
C VAL A 61 -4.98 -6.71 8.00
N LEU A 62 -3.66 -6.46 8.03
CA LEU A 62 -2.68 -7.39 7.49
C LEU A 62 -2.37 -8.51 8.49
N ARG A 63 -2.24 -9.73 7.97
CA ARG A 63 -1.82 -10.91 8.73
C ARG A 63 -0.30 -11.04 8.70
N VAL A 64 0.27 -11.67 9.72
CA VAL A 64 1.67 -12.11 9.69
C VAL A 64 1.91 -13.06 8.51
N GLY A 65 2.98 -12.83 7.76
CA GLY A 65 3.30 -13.56 6.55
C GLY A 65 3.95 -12.65 5.50
N VAL A 66 3.79 -12.99 4.23
CA VAL A 66 4.38 -12.25 3.11
C VAL A 66 3.29 -11.48 2.37
N VAL A 67 3.43 -10.17 2.30
CA VAL A 67 2.50 -9.24 1.63
C VAL A 67 3.16 -8.63 0.41
N GLY A 68 2.54 -8.75 -0.76
CA GLY A 68 2.97 -8.04 -1.96
C GLY A 68 2.27 -6.69 -2.07
N ASP A 69 3.01 -5.61 -2.30
CA ASP A 69 2.45 -4.30 -2.66
C ASP A 69 2.62 -4.07 -4.16
N VAL A 70 1.52 -4.08 -4.90
CA VAL A 70 1.54 -3.96 -6.36
C VAL A 70 1.38 -2.53 -6.81
N GLY A 71 2.37 -2.04 -7.55
CA GLY A 71 2.45 -0.63 -7.97
C GLY A 71 2.88 0.27 -6.83
N SER A 72 3.95 -0.09 -6.14
CA SER A 72 4.41 0.55 -4.90
C SER A 72 4.74 2.05 -5.05
N GLY A 73 5.10 2.49 -6.26
CA GLY A 73 5.30 3.91 -6.58
C GLY A 73 6.33 4.57 -5.69
N ALA A 74 5.91 5.61 -4.97
CA ALA A 74 6.74 6.33 -4.00
C ALA A 74 6.92 5.60 -2.66
N GLY A 75 6.36 4.39 -2.50
CA GLY A 75 6.32 3.68 -1.22
C GLY A 75 5.23 4.15 -0.25
N LEU A 76 4.35 5.03 -0.71
CA LEU A 76 3.27 5.61 0.09
C LEU A 76 2.16 4.62 0.49
N HIS A 77 2.38 3.34 0.21
CA HIS A 77 1.61 2.24 0.77
C HIS A 77 2.57 1.20 1.36
N GLY A 78 3.37 0.55 0.54
CA GLY A 78 4.20 -0.57 0.96
C GLY A 78 5.26 -0.23 2.01
N LEU A 79 6.03 0.87 1.85
CA LEU A 79 7.02 1.28 2.86
C LEU A 79 6.35 1.73 4.15
N VAL A 80 5.24 2.46 4.06
CA VAL A 80 4.48 2.87 5.26
C VAL A 80 4.01 1.65 6.05
N LEU A 81 3.49 0.63 5.37
CA LEU A 81 3.06 -0.62 5.99
C LEU A 81 4.24 -1.38 6.60
N ALA A 82 5.38 -1.43 5.91
CA ALA A 82 6.58 -2.08 6.40
C ALA A 82 7.15 -1.40 7.66
N ILE A 83 7.06 -0.07 7.73
CA ILE A 83 7.40 0.68 8.95
C ILE A 83 6.43 0.31 10.08
N ALA A 84 5.12 0.29 9.84
CA ALA A 84 4.11 0.01 10.86
C ALA A 84 4.06 -1.46 11.31
N ARG A 85 4.49 -2.40 10.47
CA ARG A 85 4.40 -3.85 10.68
C ARG A 85 5.75 -4.56 10.46
N PRO A 86 6.70 -4.42 11.41
CA PRO A 86 7.99 -5.10 11.31
C PRO A 86 7.89 -6.64 11.38
N ASP A 87 6.76 -7.17 11.83
CA ASP A 87 6.43 -8.60 11.90
C ASP A 87 5.90 -9.18 10.58
N VAL A 88 5.71 -8.35 9.55
CA VAL A 88 5.22 -8.72 8.21
C VAL A 88 6.32 -8.48 7.19
N ARG A 89 6.56 -9.45 6.31
CA ARG A 89 7.49 -9.29 5.19
C ARG A 89 6.77 -8.69 3.99
N PHE A 90 7.38 -7.69 3.38
CA PHE A 90 6.82 -6.99 2.22
C PHE A 90 7.64 -7.24 0.96
N VAL A 91 6.94 -7.46 -0.17
CA VAL A 91 7.53 -7.51 -1.51
C VAL A 91 6.94 -6.36 -2.30
N LEU A 92 7.71 -5.31 -2.52
CA LEU A 92 7.32 -4.13 -3.27
C LEU A 92 7.53 -4.35 -4.76
N ILE A 93 6.46 -4.31 -5.55
CA ILE A 93 6.47 -4.59 -6.99
C ILE A 93 6.23 -3.30 -7.76
N GLU A 94 7.24 -2.81 -8.47
CA GLU A 94 7.19 -1.55 -9.21
C GLU A 94 7.95 -1.69 -10.54
N PRO A 95 7.34 -1.37 -11.70
CA PRO A 95 8.01 -1.51 -13.00
C PRO A 95 8.99 -0.38 -13.34
N MET A 96 8.81 0.81 -12.77
CA MET A 96 9.60 1.99 -13.16
C MET A 96 10.94 2.05 -12.40
N GLU A 97 12.05 1.99 -13.14
CA GLU A 97 13.42 1.98 -12.60
C GLU A 97 13.66 3.09 -11.57
N ARG A 98 13.40 4.34 -11.91
CA ARG A 98 13.59 5.49 -11.01
C ARG A 98 12.85 5.37 -9.68
N ARG A 99 11.67 4.68 -9.66
CA ARG A 99 10.90 4.43 -8.45
C ARG A 99 11.46 3.26 -7.66
N VAL A 100 11.96 2.25 -8.35
CA VAL A 100 12.68 1.13 -7.73
C VAL A 100 13.95 1.63 -7.04
N ASP A 101 14.73 2.49 -7.71
CA ASP A 101 15.93 3.09 -7.13
C ASP A 101 15.59 3.86 -5.84
N TRP A 102 14.55 4.68 -5.88
CA TRP A 102 14.04 5.38 -4.71
C TRP A 102 13.64 4.42 -3.59
N LEU A 103 12.87 3.37 -3.90
CA LEU A 103 12.43 2.39 -2.90
C LEU A 103 13.63 1.67 -2.25
N LEU A 104 14.65 1.31 -3.03
CA LEU A 104 15.86 0.67 -2.52
C LEU A 104 16.66 1.62 -1.63
N GLU A 105 16.80 2.90 -2.03
CA GLU A 105 17.45 3.93 -1.22
C GLU A 105 16.73 4.09 0.13
N GLU A 106 15.39 4.17 0.13
CA GLU A 106 14.60 4.32 1.35
C GLU A 106 14.67 3.07 2.25
N VAL A 107 14.58 1.87 1.69
CA VAL A 107 14.73 0.61 2.45
C VAL A 107 16.08 0.60 3.19
N GLN A 108 17.16 0.98 2.50
CA GLN A 108 18.49 1.05 3.09
C GLN A 108 18.60 2.17 4.13
N ALA A 109 18.12 3.39 3.82
CA ALA A 109 18.22 4.55 4.70
C ALA A 109 17.42 4.37 5.99
N LEU A 110 16.24 3.74 5.91
CA LEU A 110 15.39 3.45 7.05
C LEU A 110 15.76 2.17 7.80
N GLY A 111 16.67 1.35 7.24
CA GLY A 111 17.09 0.08 7.84
C GLY A 111 15.94 -0.94 7.92
N LEU A 112 15.12 -1.05 6.87
CA LEU A 112 13.99 -1.97 6.82
C LEU A 112 14.49 -3.34 6.35
N ASP A 113 14.56 -4.31 7.26
CA ASP A 113 14.99 -5.69 7.00
C ASP A 113 13.84 -6.62 6.56
N ASN A 114 12.62 -6.10 6.61
CA ASN A 114 11.39 -6.79 6.25
C ASN A 114 10.86 -6.43 4.84
N VAL A 115 11.69 -5.83 3.97
CA VAL A 115 11.27 -5.36 2.63
C VAL A 115 12.19 -5.89 1.54
N ASP A 116 11.60 -6.50 0.52
CA ASP A 116 12.25 -6.80 -0.77
C ASP A 116 11.63 -5.90 -1.85
N VAL A 117 12.42 -5.41 -2.79
CA VAL A 117 11.95 -4.61 -3.92
C VAL A 117 12.17 -5.37 -5.22
N LEU A 118 11.11 -5.53 -6.02
CA LEU A 118 11.14 -6.19 -7.32
C LEU A 118 10.81 -5.22 -8.45
N ARG A 119 11.76 -5.03 -9.37
CA ARG A 119 11.49 -4.30 -10.62
C ARG A 119 10.78 -5.22 -11.60
N ALA A 120 9.46 -5.19 -11.61
CA ALA A 120 8.64 -5.98 -12.52
C ALA A 120 7.25 -5.36 -12.69
N ARG A 121 6.57 -5.71 -13.79
CA ARG A 121 5.11 -5.58 -13.88
C ARG A 121 4.47 -6.75 -13.15
N ALA A 122 3.28 -6.55 -12.58
CA ALA A 122 2.61 -7.61 -11.80
C ALA A 122 2.43 -8.92 -12.58
N GLU A 123 2.13 -8.84 -13.87
CA GLU A 123 1.96 -9.98 -14.77
C GLU A 123 3.27 -10.75 -15.05
N ASP A 124 4.41 -10.11 -14.89
CA ASP A 124 5.73 -10.67 -15.17
C ASP A 124 6.41 -11.23 -13.91
N VAL A 125 5.83 -10.97 -12.73
CA VAL A 125 6.39 -11.41 -11.46
C VAL A 125 6.41 -12.95 -11.38
N ARG A 126 7.55 -13.47 -10.95
CA ARG A 126 7.74 -14.90 -10.63
C ARG A 126 8.31 -15.00 -9.23
N LEU A 127 7.46 -15.40 -8.29
CA LEU A 127 7.84 -15.58 -6.89
C LEU A 127 8.18 -17.06 -6.62
N ALA A 128 9.20 -17.30 -5.83
CA ALA A 128 9.53 -18.66 -5.38
C ALA A 128 8.45 -19.22 -4.46
N THR A 129 7.79 -18.35 -3.69
CA THR A 129 6.67 -18.70 -2.80
C THR A 129 5.52 -17.73 -3.04
N PRO A 130 4.29 -18.21 -3.24
CA PRO A 130 3.13 -17.35 -3.37
C PRO A 130 2.88 -16.52 -2.10
N LEU A 131 2.22 -15.38 -2.27
CA LEU A 131 1.97 -14.40 -1.21
C LEU A 131 0.77 -14.80 -0.33
N ASP A 132 0.83 -14.44 0.94
CA ASP A 132 -0.29 -14.56 1.88
C ASP A 132 -1.36 -13.50 1.62
N GLN A 133 -0.93 -12.27 1.31
CA GLN A 133 -1.80 -11.17 0.96
C GLN A 133 -1.20 -10.33 -0.16
N VAL A 134 -2.05 -9.68 -0.94
CA VAL A 134 -1.63 -8.66 -1.91
C VAL A 134 -2.39 -7.38 -1.62
N THR A 135 -1.63 -6.31 -1.50
CA THR A 135 -2.16 -4.95 -1.35
C THR A 135 -1.86 -4.10 -2.57
N ALA A 136 -2.63 -3.06 -2.76
CA ALA A 136 -2.41 -2.04 -3.79
C ALA A 136 -3.15 -0.75 -3.42
N ARG A 137 -2.61 0.38 -3.86
CA ARG A 137 -3.22 1.70 -3.74
C ARG A 137 -3.13 2.46 -5.05
N ALA A 138 -4.25 3.05 -5.51
CA ALA A 138 -4.33 3.95 -6.67
C ALA A 138 -3.77 3.38 -8.00
N VAL A 139 -3.81 2.04 -8.18
CA VAL A 139 -3.27 1.39 -9.39
C VAL A 139 -4.28 1.37 -10.52
N SER A 140 -5.44 0.71 -10.33
CA SER A 140 -6.48 0.60 -11.37
C SER A 140 -7.82 0.13 -10.77
N ALA A 141 -8.86 0.07 -11.61
CA ALA A 141 -10.15 -0.50 -11.21
C ALA A 141 -10.02 -2.00 -10.89
N LEU A 142 -10.89 -2.51 -9.99
CA LEU A 142 -10.89 -3.91 -9.54
C LEU A 142 -10.90 -4.92 -10.71
N SER A 143 -11.68 -4.64 -11.75
CA SER A 143 -11.77 -5.52 -12.94
C SER A 143 -10.44 -5.74 -13.66
N LYS A 144 -9.50 -4.78 -13.56
CA LYS A 144 -8.15 -4.88 -14.12
C LYS A 144 -7.13 -5.37 -13.10
N LEU A 145 -7.26 -4.96 -11.84
CA LEU A 145 -6.30 -5.26 -10.79
C LEU A 145 -6.37 -6.73 -10.34
N ILE A 146 -7.58 -7.27 -10.16
CA ILE A 146 -7.79 -8.66 -9.72
C ILE A 146 -7.06 -9.69 -10.61
N PRO A 147 -7.19 -9.67 -11.97
CA PRO A 147 -6.48 -10.63 -12.81
C PRO A 147 -4.95 -10.55 -12.72
N LEU A 148 -4.41 -9.38 -12.39
CA LEU A 148 -2.96 -9.17 -12.25
C LEU A 148 -2.42 -9.69 -10.91
N THR A 149 -3.25 -9.67 -9.87
CA THR A 149 -2.81 -9.89 -8.48
C THR A 149 -3.17 -11.28 -7.94
N VAL A 150 -4.30 -11.85 -8.36
CA VAL A 150 -4.69 -13.21 -7.95
C VAL A 150 -3.63 -14.28 -8.25
N PRO A 151 -2.92 -14.27 -9.40
CA PRO A 151 -1.87 -15.25 -9.67
C PRO A 151 -0.67 -15.19 -8.70
N LEU A 152 -0.53 -14.12 -7.93
CA LEU A 152 0.53 -13.95 -6.93
C LEU A 152 0.16 -14.57 -5.58
N LEU A 153 -1.15 -14.79 -5.32
CA LEU A 153 -1.66 -15.33 -4.06
C LEU A 153 -1.55 -16.86 -3.97
N ARG A 154 -1.29 -17.35 -2.77
CA ARG A 154 -1.58 -18.75 -2.45
C ARG A 154 -3.08 -19.00 -2.28
N SER A 155 -3.51 -20.25 -2.30
CA SER A 155 -4.87 -20.62 -1.87
C SER A 155 -5.09 -20.18 -0.40
N GLY A 156 -6.25 -19.61 -0.10
CA GLY A 156 -6.55 -18.96 1.19
C GLY A 156 -5.86 -17.61 1.41
N GLY A 157 -5.11 -17.12 0.41
CA GLY A 157 -4.54 -15.77 0.42
C GLY A 157 -5.61 -14.70 0.20
N GLU A 158 -5.29 -13.44 0.50
CA GLU A 158 -6.29 -12.37 0.52
C GLU A 158 -5.84 -11.14 -0.26
N LEU A 159 -6.75 -10.54 -1.00
CA LEU A 159 -6.60 -9.21 -1.58
C LEU A 159 -7.02 -8.15 -0.55
N VAL A 160 -6.20 -7.11 -0.39
CA VAL A 160 -6.41 -6.00 0.56
C VAL A 160 -6.13 -4.69 -0.17
N PHE A 161 -7.10 -4.15 -0.91
CA PHE A 161 -6.88 -2.99 -1.77
C PHE A 161 -7.48 -1.72 -1.20
N MET A 162 -6.68 -0.67 -1.08
CA MET A 162 -7.19 0.67 -0.79
C MET A 162 -7.98 1.20 -1.99
N LYS A 163 -9.21 1.63 -1.73
CA LYS A 163 -10.15 2.11 -2.76
C LYS A 163 -10.79 3.42 -2.34
N GLY A 164 -11.34 4.11 -3.32
CA GLY A 164 -12.10 5.35 -3.10
C GLY A 164 -13.56 5.10 -2.75
N GLU A 165 -14.32 6.18 -2.64
CA GLU A 165 -15.75 6.15 -2.27
C GLU A 165 -16.63 5.30 -3.17
N ARG A 166 -16.23 5.13 -4.45
CA ARG A 166 -16.99 4.34 -5.43
C ARG A 166 -16.66 2.85 -5.43
N VAL A 167 -16.09 2.31 -4.36
CA VAL A 167 -15.66 0.90 -4.27
C VAL A 167 -16.83 -0.07 -4.50
N ASP A 168 -18.04 0.22 -4.01
CA ASP A 168 -19.21 -0.65 -4.19
C ASP A 168 -19.58 -0.77 -5.67
N ALA A 169 -19.61 0.35 -6.39
CA ALA A 169 -19.84 0.35 -7.84
C ALA A 169 -18.70 -0.37 -8.61
N GLU A 170 -17.45 -0.29 -8.13
CA GLU A 170 -16.34 -1.06 -8.71
C GLU A 170 -16.52 -2.57 -8.48
N ILE A 171 -17.03 -2.99 -7.31
CA ILE A 171 -17.32 -4.40 -7.00
C ILE A 171 -18.40 -4.93 -7.93
N GLU A 172 -19.50 -4.18 -8.11
CA GLU A 172 -20.58 -4.56 -9.04
C GLU A 172 -20.04 -4.73 -10.47
N ALA A 173 -19.27 -3.74 -10.95
CA ALA A 173 -18.66 -3.79 -12.28
C ALA A 173 -17.65 -4.94 -12.43
N ALA A 174 -16.99 -5.36 -11.35
CA ALA A 174 -16.02 -6.45 -11.33
C ALA A 174 -16.62 -7.83 -11.00
N ALA A 175 -17.94 -7.96 -10.76
CA ALA A 175 -18.59 -9.16 -10.26
C ALA A 175 -18.28 -10.44 -11.10
N LYS A 176 -18.19 -10.31 -12.43
CA LYS A 176 -17.81 -11.43 -13.32
C LYS A 176 -16.34 -11.85 -13.12
N VAL A 177 -15.45 -10.88 -12.94
CA VAL A 177 -14.01 -11.11 -12.72
C VAL A 177 -13.79 -11.75 -11.37
N ILE A 178 -14.44 -11.24 -10.32
CA ILE A 178 -14.40 -11.78 -8.95
C ILE A 178 -14.80 -13.27 -8.96
N ARG A 179 -15.93 -13.61 -9.57
CA ARG A 179 -16.38 -15.02 -9.66
C ARG A 179 -15.40 -15.89 -10.45
N LYS A 180 -14.92 -15.39 -11.61
CA LYS A 180 -13.97 -16.14 -12.46
C LYS A 180 -12.65 -16.40 -11.75
N ALA A 181 -12.20 -15.48 -10.91
CA ALA A 181 -10.98 -15.57 -10.12
C ALA A 181 -11.13 -16.50 -8.89
N GLY A 182 -12.33 -16.99 -8.57
CA GLY A 182 -12.57 -17.84 -7.40
C GLY A 182 -12.50 -17.08 -6.07
N LEU A 183 -12.72 -15.76 -6.10
CA LEU A 183 -12.71 -14.95 -4.89
C LEU A 183 -14.02 -15.10 -4.11
N VAL A 184 -13.87 -15.22 -2.78
CA VAL A 184 -14.95 -15.33 -1.79
C VAL A 184 -14.76 -14.31 -0.69
N ASP A 185 -15.72 -14.21 0.23
CA ASP A 185 -15.71 -13.28 1.38
C ASP A 185 -15.45 -11.82 0.98
N VAL A 186 -16.03 -11.43 -0.15
CA VAL A 186 -15.91 -10.08 -0.70
C VAL A 186 -16.59 -9.08 0.23
N ARG A 187 -15.83 -8.11 0.72
CA ARG A 187 -16.32 -7.07 1.63
C ARG A 187 -15.55 -5.76 1.48
N VAL A 188 -16.15 -4.70 1.98
CA VAL A 188 -15.50 -3.40 2.15
C VAL A 188 -15.40 -3.12 3.64
N GLU A 189 -14.19 -2.80 4.10
CA GLU A 189 -13.97 -2.30 5.45
C GLU A 189 -13.69 -0.79 5.40
N VAL A 190 -14.27 -0.05 6.33
CA VAL A 190 -14.04 1.38 6.50
C VAL A 190 -13.16 1.56 7.73
N LEU A 191 -11.99 2.16 7.54
CA LEU A 191 -10.97 2.32 8.55
C LEU A 191 -10.74 3.81 8.84
N GLY A 192 -10.36 4.12 10.10
CA GLY A 192 -9.97 5.46 10.49
C GLY A 192 -11.12 6.37 10.93
N GLU A 193 -12.34 5.85 11.11
CA GLU A 193 -13.45 6.64 11.68
C GLU A 193 -13.06 7.17 13.07
N GLY A 194 -13.21 8.48 13.24
CA GLY A 194 -12.83 9.17 14.48
C GLY A 194 -11.31 9.31 14.73
N VAL A 195 -10.46 8.79 13.84
CA VAL A 195 -8.99 8.89 13.93
C VAL A 195 -8.44 9.91 12.94
N LEU A 196 -8.94 9.89 11.71
CA LEU A 196 -8.55 10.83 10.66
C LEU A 196 -9.78 11.58 10.11
N PRO A 197 -9.60 12.77 9.51
CA PRO A 197 -10.67 13.50 8.86
C PRO A 197 -11.31 12.73 7.69
N GLU A 198 -10.51 11.95 6.97
CA GLU A 198 -10.95 11.12 5.85
C GLU A 198 -10.79 9.63 6.20
N VAL A 199 -11.83 8.84 5.95
CA VAL A 199 -11.79 7.39 6.15
C VAL A 199 -11.07 6.69 4.98
N THR A 200 -10.47 5.55 5.28
CA THR A 200 -9.91 4.63 4.28
C THR A 200 -10.88 3.50 4.01
N ARG A 201 -11.26 3.29 2.75
CA ARG A 201 -12.03 2.12 2.34
C ARG A 201 -11.10 1.05 1.79
N VAL A 202 -11.27 -0.16 2.28
CA VAL A 202 -10.46 -1.32 1.90
C VAL A 202 -11.35 -2.41 1.33
N PHE A 203 -11.15 -2.72 0.05
CA PHE A 203 -11.72 -3.93 -0.56
C PHE A 203 -10.94 -5.14 -0.07
N ARG A 204 -11.64 -6.15 0.42
CA ARG A 204 -11.06 -7.41 0.83
C ARG A 204 -11.78 -8.59 0.17
N ALA A 205 -11.00 -9.60 -0.24
CA ALA A 205 -11.53 -10.84 -0.81
C ALA A 205 -10.51 -11.97 -0.65
N THR A 206 -10.98 -13.18 -0.38
CA THR A 206 -10.14 -14.37 -0.16
C THR A 206 -10.13 -15.25 -1.41
N LEU A 207 -8.96 -15.73 -1.83
CA LEU A 207 -8.81 -16.73 -2.89
C LEU A 207 -9.14 -18.13 -2.33
N ARG A 208 -10.02 -18.87 -2.99
CA ARG A 208 -10.31 -20.29 -2.66
C ARG A 208 -9.10 -21.20 -2.87
#